data_93e3302ece06e65e6ed3b21bd2c521d7
#
_entry.id   93e3302ece06e65e6ed3b21bd2c521d7
#
_cell.length_a   1.000
_cell.length_b   1.000
_cell.length_c   1.000
_cell.angle_alpha   90.00
_cell.angle_beta   90.00
_cell.angle_gamma   90.00
#
_symmetry.space_group_name_H-M   'P 1'
#
loop_
_entity.id
_entity.type
_entity.pdbx_description
1 polymer ?
#
loop_
_entity_poly.entity_id
_entity_poly.type
_entity_poly.pdbx_seq_one_letter_code
_entity_poly.pdbx_strand_id
1 'polypeptide(L)'
;MVKSNPVAGKEAEFNRWYSEVHLPEVLQIKGFQSAQRLFLTPQQMQPQSHSYLAIYTIDSNNIDGTLENLRNATWMHLSDAIDMATIEIGIYQALNEQVHRTD
;
A
#
# COMPACT_ATOMS: atom_id res chain seq x y z
N MET A 1 5.12 2.56 -1.18
CA MET A 1 4.63 1.45 -0.35
C MET A 1 3.89 1.99 0.87
N VAL A 2 2.93 1.24 1.36
CA VAL A 2 2.13 1.61 2.53
C VAL A 2 2.15 0.44 3.51
N LYS A 3 2.71 0.67 4.69
CA LYS A 3 2.65 -0.30 5.80
C LYS A 3 1.47 0.06 6.69
N SER A 4 0.69 -0.94 7.08
CA SER A 4 -0.51 -0.70 7.89
C SER A 4 -0.85 -1.87 8.79
N ASN A 5 -1.67 -1.57 9.79
CA ASN A 5 -2.23 -2.56 10.70
C ASN A 5 -3.74 -2.38 10.79
N PRO A 6 -4.50 -3.48 10.98
CA PRO A 6 -5.90 -3.35 11.33
C PRO A 6 -6.07 -2.88 12.78
N VAL A 7 -7.20 -2.27 13.06
CA VAL A 7 -7.64 -2.05 14.44
C VAL A 7 -7.89 -3.41 15.09
N ALA A 8 -7.55 -3.56 16.37
CA ALA A 8 -7.73 -4.81 17.10
C ALA A 8 -9.15 -5.35 16.94
N GLY A 9 -9.27 -6.62 16.55
CA GLY A 9 -10.56 -7.28 16.34
C GLY A 9 -11.21 -7.00 14.99
N LYS A 10 -10.63 -6.16 14.15
CA LYS A 10 -11.20 -5.77 12.84
C LYS A 10 -10.41 -6.27 11.65
N GLU A 11 -9.58 -7.30 11.83
CA GLU A 11 -8.69 -7.77 10.78
C GLU A 11 -9.44 -8.27 9.54
N ALA A 12 -10.52 -9.03 9.71
CA ALA A 12 -11.30 -9.54 8.60
C ALA A 12 -11.95 -8.41 7.79
N GLU A 13 -12.52 -7.43 8.48
CA GLU A 13 -13.11 -6.25 7.86
C GLU A 13 -12.06 -5.42 7.14
N PHE A 14 -10.90 -5.21 7.76
CA PHE A 14 -9.77 -4.50 7.19
C PHE A 14 -9.32 -5.15 5.88
N ASN A 15 -9.14 -6.48 5.88
CA ASN A 15 -8.68 -7.20 4.71
C ASN A 15 -9.69 -7.15 3.56
N ARG A 16 -10.97 -7.28 3.87
CA ARG A 16 -12.02 -7.19 2.86
C ARG A 16 -12.08 -5.81 2.24
N TRP A 17 -12.11 -4.78 3.08
CA TRP A 17 -12.14 -3.40 2.60
C TRP A 17 -10.93 -3.08 1.74
N TYR A 18 -9.74 -3.44 2.23
CA TYR A 18 -8.51 -3.10 1.53
C TYR A 18 -8.45 -3.75 0.15
N SER A 19 -8.76 -5.04 0.06
CA SER A 19 -8.68 -5.79 -1.19
C SER A 19 -9.84 -5.50 -2.14
N GLU A 20 -11.05 -5.36 -1.62
CA GLU A 20 -12.26 -5.25 -2.46
C GLU A 20 -12.66 -3.83 -2.77
N VAL A 21 -12.30 -2.87 -1.93
CA VAL A 21 -12.72 -1.47 -2.07
C VAL A 21 -11.52 -0.56 -2.32
N HIS A 22 -10.54 -0.56 -1.43
CA HIS A 22 -9.47 0.43 -1.43
C HIS A 22 -8.54 0.29 -2.63
N LEU A 23 -8.01 -0.92 -2.90
CA LEU A 23 -7.12 -1.11 -4.03
C LEU A 23 -7.78 -0.75 -5.36
N PRO A 24 -9.00 -1.22 -5.67
CA PRO A 24 -9.67 -0.81 -6.91
C PRO A 24 -9.89 0.70 -6.99
N GLU A 25 -10.21 1.35 -5.89
CA GLU A 25 -10.40 2.80 -5.88
C GLU A 25 -9.10 3.55 -6.15
N VAL A 26 -8.01 3.15 -5.51
CA VAL A 26 -6.70 3.77 -5.73
C VAL A 26 -6.30 3.64 -7.21
N LEU A 27 -6.57 2.49 -7.83
CA LEU A 27 -6.22 2.27 -9.23
C LEU A 27 -7.04 3.09 -10.22
N GLN A 28 -8.12 3.76 -9.78
CA GLN A 28 -8.84 4.74 -10.59
C GLN A 28 -8.14 6.11 -10.61
N ILE A 29 -7.20 6.33 -9.72
CA ILE A 29 -6.48 7.60 -9.62
C ILE A 29 -5.42 7.65 -10.69
N LYS A 30 -5.42 8.73 -11.49
CA LYS A 30 -4.44 8.88 -12.57
C LYS A 30 -3.00 8.90 -12.02
N GLY A 31 -2.16 8.07 -12.61
CA GLY A 31 -0.77 7.90 -12.21
C GLY A 31 -0.51 6.60 -11.46
N PHE A 32 -1.53 5.96 -10.90
CA PHE A 32 -1.39 4.64 -10.28
C PHE A 32 -1.55 3.56 -11.35
N GLN A 33 -0.61 2.63 -11.41
CA GLN A 33 -0.52 1.63 -12.47
C GLN A 33 -0.85 0.23 -12.00
N SER A 34 -0.43 -0.13 -10.78
CA SER A 34 -0.70 -1.45 -10.22
C SER A 34 -0.65 -1.41 -8.70
N ALA A 35 -1.22 -2.43 -8.08
CA ALA A 35 -1.25 -2.55 -6.63
C ALA A 35 -1.18 -4.01 -6.23
N GLN A 36 -0.48 -4.30 -5.15
CA GLN A 36 -0.38 -5.63 -4.58
C GLN A 36 -0.30 -5.54 -3.08
N ARG A 37 -1.06 -6.39 -2.39
CA ARG A 37 -1.00 -6.51 -0.94
C ARG A 37 -0.12 -7.69 -0.54
N LEU A 38 0.64 -7.49 0.54
CA LEU A 38 1.47 -8.52 1.14
C LEU A 38 1.18 -8.58 2.64
N PHE A 39 1.35 -9.75 3.22
CA PHE A 39 1.21 -9.91 4.67
C PHE A 39 2.54 -10.37 5.27
N LEU A 40 2.74 -10.02 6.54
CA LEU A 40 3.93 -10.42 7.28
C LEU A 40 3.90 -11.94 7.50
N THR A 41 4.94 -12.63 7.05
CA THR A 41 5.05 -14.07 7.26
C THR A 41 5.50 -14.37 8.70
N PRO A 42 5.26 -15.59 9.22
CA PRO A 42 5.75 -15.95 10.56
C PRO A 42 7.29 -16.04 10.62
N GLN A 43 7.95 -16.23 9.49
CA GLN A 43 9.42 -16.30 9.44
C GLN A 43 9.99 -14.89 9.37
N GLN A 44 10.48 -14.41 10.49
CA GLN A 44 11.08 -13.08 10.59
C GLN A 44 12.43 -13.17 11.29
N MET A 45 13.38 -12.38 10.82
CA MET A 45 14.69 -12.27 11.45
C MET A 45 14.69 -11.26 12.59
N GLN A 46 13.74 -10.34 12.57
CA GLN A 46 13.56 -9.31 13.60
C GLN A 46 12.07 -9.02 13.76
N PRO A 47 11.63 -8.57 14.95
CA PRO A 47 10.25 -8.12 15.12
C PRO A 47 9.92 -6.99 14.15
N GLN A 48 8.71 -7.01 13.62
CA GLN A 48 8.19 -6.00 12.70
C GLN A 48 7.01 -5.28 13.32
N SER A 49 6.88 -4.00 13.02
CA SER A 49 5.82 -3.16 13.58
C SER A 49 4.50 -3.26 12.84
N HIS A 50 4.50 -3.76 11.61
CA HIS A 50 3.32 -3.79 10.76
C HIS A 50 3.09 -5.19 10.21
N SER A 51 1.81 -5.59 10.15
CA SER A 51 1.43 -6.91 9.65
C SER A 51 1.12 -6.91 8.17
N TYR A 52 0.86 -5.76 7.57
CA TYR A 52 0.45 -5.65 6.18
C TYR A 52 1.22 -4.58 5.43
N LEU A 53 1.44 -4.86 4.14
CA LEU A 53 2.14 -3.96 3.24
C LEU A 53 1.36 -3.92 1.93
N ALA A 54 1.17 -2.73 1.37
CA ALA A 54 0.67 -2.57 0.02
C ALA A 54 1.74 -1.89 -0.82
N ILE A 55 2.03 -2.44 -1.98
CA ILE A 55 2.97 -1.87 -2.94
C ILE A 55 2.17 -1.38 -4.14
N TYR A 56 2.30 -0.09 -4.42
CA TYR A 56 1.70 0.54 -5.58
C TYR A 56 2.81 0.96 -6.54
N THR A 57 2.64 0.65 -7.83
CA THR A 57 3.50 1.26 -8.84
C THR A 57 2.82 2.50 -9.38
N ILE A 58 3.58 3.57 -9.48
CA ILE A 58 3.09 4.86 -9.96
C ILE A 58 3.95 5.35 -11.12
N ASP A 59 3.42 6.31 -11.88
CA ASP A 59 4.11 6.91 -13.01
C ASP A 59 5.38 7.64 -12.53
N SER A 60 6.55 7.11 -12.87
CA SER A 60 7.84 7.68 -12.46
C SER A 60 8.13 9.01 -13.12
N ASN A 61 7.42 9.36 -14.19
CA ASN A 61 7.59 10.63 -14.88
C ASN A 61 6.77 11.76 -14.27
N ASN A 62 5.86 11.45 -13.34
CA ASN A 62 4.99 12.46 -12.73
C ASN A 62 4.60 12.04 -11.31
N ILE A 63 5.58 11.85 -10.45
CA ILE A 63 5.36 11.44 -9.06
C ILE A 63 4.54 12.50 -8.32
N ASP A 64 4.94 13.77 -8.41
CA ASP A 64 4.25 14.86 -7.71
C ASP A 64 2.79 14.98 -8.16
N GLY A 65 2.53 14.88 -9.46
CA GLY A 65 1.16 14.94 -9.98
C GLY A 65 0.31 13.78 -9.53
N THR A 66 0.89 12.58 -9.46
CA THR A 66 0.19 11.39 -8.96
C THR A 66 -0.19 11.55 -7.49
N LEU A 67 0.73 12.05 -6.66
CA LEU A 67 0.45 12.27 -5.25
C LEU A 67 -0.59 13.36 -5.04
N GLU A 68 -0.58 14.39 -5.88
CA GLU A 68 -1.61 15.42 -5.85
C GLU A 68 -2.98 14.84 -6.21
N ASN A 69 -3.04 13.97 -7.22
CA ASN A 69 -4.28 13.28 -7.59
C ASN A 69 -4.80 12.41 -6.44
N LEU A 70 -3.91 11.76 -5.70
CA LEU A 70 -4.29 10.99 -4.52
C LEU A 70 -4.88 11.89 -3.44
N ARG A 71 -4.23 13.02 -3.14
CA ARG A 71 -4.73 13.99 -2.14
C ARG A 71 -6.11 14.51 -2.49
N ASN A 72 -6.39 14.68 -3.77
CA ASN A 72 -7.68 15.19 -4.26
C ASN A 72 -8.76 14.13 -4.41
N ALA A 73 -8.44 12.85 -4.18
CA ALA A 73 -9.37 11.74 -4.31
C ALA A 73 -10.26 11.58 -3.07
N THR A 74 -11.02 12.62 -2.75
CA THR A 74 -11.89 12.64 -1.57
C THR A 74 -13.13 11.77 -1.71
N TRP A 75 -13.35 11.20 -2.88
CA TRP A 75 -14.48 10.30 -3.17
C TRP A 75 -14.23 8.87 -2.71
N MET A 76 -13.01 8.53 -2.30
CA MET A 76 -12.70 7.17 -1.84
C MET A 76 -13.46 6.82 -0.55
N HIS A 77 -13.86 5.55 -0.44
CA HIS A 77 -14.56 5.05 0.74
C HIS A 77 -13.55 4.68 1.83
N LEU A 78 -13.68 5.31 2.98
CA LEU A 78 -12.80 5.07 4.12
C LEU A 78 -13.33 3.92 4.97
N SER A 79 -12.44 3.34 5.78
CA SER A 79 -12.82 2.28 6.74
C SER A 79 -12.25 2.64 8.11
N ASP A 80 -13.02 2.35 9.15
CA ASP A 80 -12.54 2.49 10.54
C ASP A 80 -11.79 1.23 11.02
N ALA A 81 -11.64 0.24 10.15
CA ALA A 81 -10.89 -0.99 10.47
C ALA A 81 -9.38 -0.82 10.35
N ILE A 82 -8.91 0.20 9.64
CA ILE A 82 -7.47 0.49 9.52
C ILE A 82 -7.03 1.40 10.66
N ASP A 83 -5.89 1.06 11.28
CA ASP A 83 -5.30 1.90 12.33
C ASP A 83 -4.55 3.07 11.70
N MET A 84 -5.20 4.21 11.61
CA MET A 84 -4.64 5.41 10.98
C MET A 84 -3.43 5.95 11.74
N ALA A 85 -3.30 5.68 13.03
CA ALA A 85 -2.21 6.21 13.86
C ALA A 85 -0.86 5.55 13.52
N THR A 86 -0.87 4.36 12.94
CA THR A 86 0.35 3.58 12.69
C THR A 86 0.70 3.43 11.22
N ILE A 87 -0.01 4.10 10.32
CA ILE A 87 0.29 4.01 8.88
C ILE A 87 1.66 4.64 8.60
N GLU A 88 2.48 3.91 7.83
CA GLU A 88 3.74 4.43 7.31
C GLU A 88 3.71 4.37 5.79
N ILE A 89 4.04 5.48 5.16
CA ILE A 89 4.05 5.61 3.71
C ILE A 89 5.45 6.00 3.26
N GLY A 90 6.00 5.25 2.31
CA GLY A 90 7.29 5.56 1.71
C GLY A 90 7.19 5.54 0.20
N ILE A 91 7.94 6.43 -0.44
CA ILE A 91 7.99 6.51 -1.90
C ILE A 91 9.43 6.19 -2.31
N TYR A 92 9.58 5.19 -3.15
CA TYR A 92 10.87 4.68 -3.56
C TYR A 92 10.94 4.65 -5.08
N GLN A 93 12.12 4.90 -5.60
CA GLN A 93 12.38 4.80 -7.04
C GLN A 93 13.50 3.78 -7.24
N ALA A 94 13.39 2.97 -8.30
CA ALA A 94 14.42 1.99 -8.60
C ALA A 94 15.76 2.68 -8.84
N LEU A 95 16.80 2.21 -8.16
CA LEU A 95 18.16 2.71 -8.32
C LEU A 95 18.84 2.07 -9.52
N ASN A 96 18.55 0.79 -9.77
CA ASN A 96 19.12 0.01 -10.86
C ASN A 96 18.10 -1.04 -11.30
N GLU A 97 18.37 -1.70 -12.40
CA GLU A 97 17.54 -2.81 -12.84
C GLU A 97 17.60 -3.97 -11.87
N GLN A 98 16.56 -4.76 -11.84
CA GLN A 98 16.50 -5.95 -11.00
C GLN A 98 17.63 -6.91 -11.40
N VAL A 99 18.38 -7.39 -10.41
CA VAL A 99 19.47 -8.32 -10.63
C VAL A 99 18.98 -9.72 -10.28
N HIS A 100 19.25 -10.66 -11.18
CA HIS A 100 18.85 -12.06 -11.01
C HIS A 100 20.04 -12.93 -10.68
N ARG A 101 19.76 -14.01 -9.94
CA ARG A 101 20.76 -15.02 -9.67
C ARG A 101 21.17 -15.68 -11.00
N THR A 102 22.47 -15.89 -11.15
CA THR A 102 23.04 -16.65 -12.29
C THR A 102 23.44 -18.01 -11.78
N ASP A 103 23.04 -19.06 -12.52
CA ASP A 103 23.39 -20.45 -12.18
C ASP A 103 24.44 -21.00 -13.11
#